data_ded612b6fd5eef372964f673604c8402
#
_entry.id   ded612b6fd5eef372964f673604c8402
#
_cell.length_a   1.000
_cell.length_b   1.000
_cell.length_c   1.000
_cell.angle_alpha   90.00
_cell.angle_beta   90.00
_cell.angle_gamma   90.00
#
_symmetry.space_group_name_H-M   'P 1'
#
loop_
_entity.id
_entity.type
_entity.pdbx_description
1 polymer ?
#
loop_
_entity_poly.entity_id
_entity_poly.type
_entity_poly.pdbx_seq_one_letter_code
_entity_poly.pdbx_strand_id
1 'polypeptide(L)'
;MKLATTSRTTAVALVALAALAACSSVEITSTTAAPVQTATTVQATTVPSVTVAATAVPTTSPTTTPATTAPATGPAPTAPPATTPPTTVPPEEPVRVLVTNDDGYSAEGIDMVVQSLLAFDRPVFEVTVVAPLTQQSGQGGNFTDGPVNATSVTTLSGYPATAVEGFPADAVRWALDQGGIDFIPDFVISGTNEGQNLGPFVDVSGTVGAARAAAVRNIPAIAISTGFASFDYEATIDVLRDYLAGNLDTLLAHEAGTPVATVISINVPSCSAGEVRGLVDVPLGTDLQGFDYGADVDCTNPAESPADDVQAFFTGFAAVSPTPLEPAPVG
;
A
#
# COMPACT_ATOMS: atom_id res chain seq x y z
N MET A 1 38.65 28.94 51.13
CA MET A 1 37.25 28.65 50.91
C MET A 1 37.15 27.91 49.59
N LYS A 2 37.08 26.55 49.63
CA LYS A 2 37.08 25.69 48.45
C LYS A 2 35.60 25.39 48.07
N LEU A 3 35.13 25.83 46.88
CA LEU A 3 33.86 25.39 46.32
C LEU A 3 34.04 24.02 45.66
N ALA A 4 33.25 23.08 46.07
CA ALA A 4 33.14 21.78 45.47
C ALA A 4 32.12 21.84 44.33
N THR A 5 32.55 21.51 43.13
CA THR A 5 31.69 21.36 41.94
C THR A 5 31.18 19.93 41.90
N THR A 6 29.90 19.72 42.18
CA THR A 6 29.27 18.39 42.05
C THR A 6 28.83 18.18 40.59
N SER A 7 29.49 17.28 39.89
CA SER A 7 29.10 16.78 38.58
C SER A 7 27.85 15.89 38.75
N ARG A 8 26.73 16.27 38.14
CA ARG A 8 25.57 15.37 37.96
C ARG A 8 25.69 14.72 36.60
N THR A 9 26.18 13.49 36.58
CA THR A 9 26.12 12.61 35.45
C THR A 9 24.70 12.08 35.38
N THR A 10 23.94 12.53 34.38
CA THR A 10 22.60 12.01 34.11
C THR A 10 22.76 10.71 33.34
N ALA A 11 22.41 9.60 33.96
CA ALA A 11 22.30 8.31 33.32
C ALA A 11 21.00 8.31 32.48
N VAL A 12 21.12 8.46 31.18
CA VAL A 12 20.09 8.12 30.19
C VAL A 12 20.58 6.87 29.51
N ALA A 13 20.21 5.73 30.05
CA ALA A 13 20.39 4.45 29.37
C ALA A 13 19.35 3.46 29.93
N LEU A 14 18.76 2.69 29.04
CA LEU A 14 17.94 1.48 29.23
C LEU A 14 16.46 1.69 29.66
N VAL A 15 15.60 2.01 28.72
CA VAL A 15 14.19 1.55 28.74
C VAL A 15 13.76 0.85 27.43
N ALA A 16 14.66 0.65 26.49
CA ALA A 16 14.32 0.05 25.20
C ALA A 16 14.51 -1.49 25.12
N LEU A 17 14.63 -2.21 26.24
CA LEU A 17 14.92 -3.67 26.20
C LEU A 17 14.03 -4.53 27.10
N ALA A 18 12.80 -4.15 27.39
CA ALA A 18 11.91 -4.91 28.28
C ALA A 18 10.68 -5.53 27.58
N ALA A 19 10.51 -5.38 26.28
CA ALA A 19 9.36 -5.94 25.55
C ALA A 19 9.64 -7.28 24.82
N LEU A 20 10.80 -7.89 24.98
CA LEU A 20 11.23 -9.12 24.28
C LEU A 20 11.44 -10.34 25.17
N ALA A 21 10.85 -10.40 26.37
CA ALA A 21 11.04 -11.52 27.29
C ALA A 21 9.72 -12.09 27.82
N ALA A 22 8.80 -12.45 26.92
CA ALA A 22 7.64 -13.30 27.26
C ALA A 22 7.49 -14.44 26.22
N CYS A 23 8.57 -15.15 25.91
CA CYS A 23 8.49 -16.48 25.34
C CYS A 23 8.65 -17.49 26.46
N SER A 24 7.52 -18.03 26.91
CA SER A 24 7.44 -19.16 27.83
C SER A 24 8.16 -20.36 27.25
N SER A 25 9.07 -20.93 28.04
CA SER A 25 9.70 -22.23 27.79
C SER A 25 8.60 -23.30 27.69
N VAL A 26 8.37 -23.82 26.48
CA VAL A 26 7.62 -25.05 26.25
C VAL A 26 8.60 -26.22 26.36
N GLU A 27 8.48 -27.03 27.37
CA GLU A 27 9.18 -28.32 27.51
C GLU A 27 8.72 -29.27 26.39
N ILE A 28 9.67 -29.68 25.55
CA ILE A 28 9.44 -30.69 24.51
C ILE A 28 9.42 -32.04 25.16
N THR A 29 8.24 -32.57 25.47
CA THR A 29 8.03 -34.00 25.78
C THR A 29 7.95 -34.76 24.45
N SER A 30 8.96 -35.58 24.18
CA SER A 30 8.98 -36.48 23.03
C SER A 30 7.92 -37.55 23.23
N THR A 31 6.90 -37.56 22.38
CA THR A 31 5.94 -38.68 22.30
C THR A 31 6.11 -39.35 20.93
N THR A 32 6.31 -40.65 21.04
CA THR A 32 6.54 -41.67 20.01
C THR A 32 5.52 -41.64 18.88
N ALA A 33 5.97 -41.81 17.65
CA ALA A 33 5.18 -41.90 16.44
C ALA A 33 4.15 -43.05 16.46
N ALA A 34 2.94 -42.74 16.00
CA ALA A 34 1.93 -43.73 15.60
C ALA A 34 1.77 -43.74 14.08
N PRO A 35 1.35 -44.85 13.45
CA PRO A 35 1.61 -45.13 12.04
C PRO A 35 0.65 -44.39 11.06
N VAL A 36 1.21 -44.11 9.90
CA VAL A 36 0.60 -43.61 8.68
C VAL A 36 -0.64 -44.38 8.28
N GLN A 37 -1.78 -43.71 8.15
CA GLN A 37 -2.96 -44.23 7.48
C GLN A 37 -3.00 -43.76 6.03
N THR A 38 -3.24 -44.71 5.16
CA THR A 38 -3.26 -44.71 3.70
C THR A 38 -4.26 -43.70 3.12
N ALA A 39 -3.83 -43.00 2.07
CA ALA A 39 -4.63 -42.08 1.27
C ALA A 39 -5.85 -42.79 0.65
N THR A 40 -7.02 -42.22 0.85
CA THR A 40 -8.26 -42.58 0.14
C THR A 40 -8.35 -41.73 -1.13
N THR A 41 -8.33 -42.41 -2.26
CA THR A 41 -8.50 -41.83 -3.59
C THR A 41 -9.91 -41.26 -3.74
N VAL A 42 -10.04 -39.95 -3.95
CA VAL A 42 -11.32 -39.32 -4.32
C VAL A 42 -11.47 -39.42 -5.84
N GLN A 43 -12.51 -40.11 -6.27
CA GLN A 43 -12.90 -40.22 -7.68
C GLN A 43 -13.40 -38.87 -8.21
N ALA A 44 -12.87 -38.45 -9.36
CA ALA A 44 -13.33 -37.32 -10.12
C ALA A 44 -14.76 -37.56 -10.65
N THR A 45 -15.68 -36.71 -10.28
CA THR A 45 -17.05 -36.69 -10.82
C THR A 45 -17.04 -35.84 -12.10
N THR A 46 -17.34 -36.47 -13.21
CA THR A 46 -17.47 -35.83 -14.54
C THR A 46 -18.75 -34.99 -14.59
N VAL A 47 -18.62 -33.71 -14.91
CA VAL A 47 -19.72 -32.79 -15.19
C VAL A 47 -20.17 -32.98 -16.64
N PRO A 48 -21.47 -33.18 -16.98
CA PRO A 48 -21.93 -33.33 -18.34
C PRO A 48 -21.89 -32.00 -19.09
N SER A 49 -21.31 -32.02 -20.28
CA SER A 49 -21.34 -30.95 -21.28
C SER A 49 -22.75 -30.72 -21.80
N VAL A 50 -23.27 -29.50 -21.65
CA VAL A 50 -24.53 -29.08 -22.29
C VAL A 50 -24.20 -28.55 -23.69
N THR A 51 -24.65 -29.27 -24.71
CA THR A 51 -24.57 -28.85 -26.14
C THR A 51 -25.79 -27.94 -26.40
N VAL A 52 -25.56 -26.66 -26.69
CA VAL A 52 -26.60 -25.75 -27.16
C VAL A 52 -26.72 -25.87 -28.67
N ALA A 53 -27.87 -26.32 -29.14
CA ALA A 53 -28.19 -26.40 -30.55
C ALA A 53 -28.47 -25.01 -31.15
N ALA A 54 -27.80 -24.67 -32.23
CA ALA A 54 -28.06 -23.48 -33.03
C ALA A 54 -29.38 -23.61 -33.80
N THR A 55 -30.31 -22.70 -33.56
CA THR A 55 -31.57 -22.58 -34.31
C THR A 55 -31.33 -21.68 -35.52
N ALA A 56 -31.56 -22.23 -36.72
CA ALA A 56 -31.43 -21.54 -37.98
C ALA A 56 -32.62 -20.55 -38.22
N VAL A 57 -32.28 -19.35 -38.67
CA VAL A 57 -33.23 -18.31 -39.10
C VAL A 57 -33.58 -18.56 -40.58
N PRO A 58 -34.84 -18.57 -41.00
CA PRO A 58 -35.18 -18.71 -42.40
C PRO A 58 -35.05 -17.40 -43.19
N THR A 59 -34.36 -17.49 -44.29
CA THR A 59 -34.23 -16.46 -45.33
C THR A 59 -35.49 -16.38 -46.17
N THR A 60 -36.13 -15.20 -46.31
CA THR A 60 -37.13 -14.96 -47.33
C THR A 60 -36.61 -13.96 -48.35
N SER A 61 -36.55 -14.38 -49.58
CA SER A 61 -36.22 -13.59 -50.79
C SER A 61 -37.35 -12.71 -51.28
N PRO A 62 -37.07 -11.70 -52.10
CA PRO A 62 -37.92 -10.57 -52.40
C PRO A 62 -38.90 -10.79 -53.53
N THR A 63 -40.04 -10.15 -53.47
CA THR A 63 -41.03 -10.06 -54.58
C THR A 63 -40.94 -8.68 -55.21
N THR A 64 -40.91 -8.72 -56.55
CA THR A 64 -40.77 -7.61 -57.49
C THR A 64 -42.01 -6.73 -57.61
N THR A 65 -41.73 -5.45 -57.80
CA THR A 65 -42.38 -4.26 -58.40
C THR A 65 -43.68 -4.44 -59.23
N PRO A 66 -44.59 -3.38 -59.28
CA PRO A 66 -44.50 -2.51 -60.45
C PRO A 66 -44.48 -0.99 -60.17
N ALA A 67 -43.88 -0.31 -61.13
CA ALA A 67 -43.76 1.15 -61.18
C ALA A 67 -45.09 1.85 -61.53
N THR A 68 -45.30 3.04 -60.96
CA THR A 68 -46.25 4.02 -61.49
C THR A 68 -45.76 5.44 -61.20
N THR A 69 -45.49 6.14 -62.29
CA THR A 69 -45.49 7.62 -62.56
C THR A 69 -45.41 8.62 -61.41
N ALA A 70 -44.46 9.50 -61.58
CA ALA A 70 -44.38 10.83 -60.92
C ALA A 70 -45.51 11.78 -61.39
N PRO A 71 -45.86 12.81 -60.60
CA PRO A 71 -45.19 14.11 -60.75
C PRO A 71 -45.12 14.96 -59.46
N ALA A 72 -44.40 16.07 -59.62
CA ALA A 72 -44.46 17.32 -58.90
C ALA A 72 -43.37 17.58 -57.85
N THR A 73 -42.53 18.49 -58.26
CA THR A 73 -41.55 19.32 -57.54
C THR A 73 -42.11 19.88 -56.23
N GLY A 74 -41.53 19.42 -55.13
CA GLY A 74 -41.54 20.07 -53.83
C GLY A 74 -40.10 20.50 -53.45
N PRO A 75 -39.92 21.49 -52.57
CA PRO A 75 -38.57 21.94 -52.20
C PRO A 75 -37.79 20.80 -51.53
N ALA A 76 -36.49 20.74 -51.82
CA ALA A 76 -35.57 19.74 -51.33
C ALA A 76 -35.57 19.68 -49.79
N PRO A 77 -35.67 18.48 -49.20
CA PRO A 77 -35.50 18.33 -47.76
C PRO A 77 -34.09 18.79 -47.35
N THR A 78 -34.07 19.73 -46.38
CA THR A 78 -32.82 20.14 -45.71
C THR A 78 -32.21 18.91 -45.07
N ALA A 79 -31.00 18.57 -45.43
CA ALA A 79 -30.26 17.45 -44.82
C ALA A 79 -30.19 17.65 -43.30
N PRO A 80 -30.43 16.61 -42.48
CA PRO A 80 -30.20 16.72 -41.04
C PRO A 80 -28.74 17.12 -40.76
N PRO A 81 -28.48 17.92 -39.71
CA PRO A 81 -27.12 18.27 -39.35
C PRO A 81 -26.33 16.99 -39.15
N ALA A 82 -25.12 16.95 -39.74
CA ALA A 82 -24.21 15.86 -39.58
C ALA A 82 -23.90 15.70 -38.07
N THR A 83 -24.33 14.61 -37.47
CA THR A 83 -23.90 14.22 -36.15
C THR A 83 -22.42 13.89 -36.24
N THR A 84 -21.57 14.73 -35.65
CA THR A 84 -20.15 14.42 -35.42
C THR A 84 -20.08 13.10 -34.66
N PRO A 85 -19.28 12.11 -35.11
CA PRO A 85 -19.05 10.89 -34.36
C PRO A 85 -18.56 11.27 -32.97
N PRO A 86 -18.92 10.53 -31.90
CA PRO A 86 -18.36 10.76 -30.58
C PRO A 86 -16.83 10.66 -30.69
N THR A 87 -16.15 11.69 -30.23
CA THR A 87 -14.69 11.68 -30.08
C THR A 87 -14.41 10.59 -29.05
N THR A 88 -13.91 9.45 -29.47
CA THR A 88 -13.36 8.43 -28.55
C THR A 88 -12.11 9.01 -27.94
N VAL A 89 -12.19 9.41 -26.66
CA VAL A 89 -11.01 9.72 -25.86
C VAL A 89 -10.16 8.44 -25.83
N PRO A 90 -8.85 8.48 -26.17
CA PRO A 90 -8.00 7.30 -26.02
C PRO A 90 -8.13 6.76 -24.58
N PRO A 91 -8.04 5.44 -24.38
CA PRO A 91 -7.97 4.90 -23.03
C PRO A 91 -6.76 5.53 -22.33
N GLU A 92 -7.02 6.05 -21.13
CA GLU A 92 -5.98 6.58 -20.26
C GLU A 92 -5.05 5.42 -19.86
N GLU A 93 -3.73 5.63 -19.95
CA GLU A 93 -2.78 4.60 -19.52
C GLU A 93 -2.95 4.34 -18.02
N PRO A 94 -2.87 3.07 -17.56
CA PRO A 94 -2.99 2.76 -16.15
C PRO A 94 -1.81 3.35 -15.36
N VAL A 95 -2.09 3.77 -14.14
CA VAL A 95 -1.07 4.20 -13.18
C VAL A 95 -0.39 2.96 -12.58
N ARG A 96 0.92 2.85 -12.73
CA ARG A 96 1.71 1.69 -12.29
C ARG A 96 2.22 1.90 -10.87
N VAL A 97 1.78 1.05 -9.96
CA VAL A 97 2.15 1.15 -8.54
C VAL A 97 2.86 -0.11 -8.08
N LEU A 98 4.05 0.05 -7.50
CA LEU A 98 4.71 -1.01 -6.77
C LEU A 98 4.25 -0.94 -5.30
N VAL A 99 3.68 -2.03 -4.79
CA VAL A 99 3.26 -2.17 -3.40
C VAL A 99 4.20 -3.13 -2.66
N THR A 100 4.67 -2.72 -1.50
CA THR A 100 5.54 -3.47 -0.61
C THR A 100 5.16 -3.23 0.86
N ASN A 101 5.83 -3.86 1.81
CA ASN A 101 5.69 -3.65 3.26
C ASN A 101 6.89 -4.22 4.01
N ASP A 102 6.82 -4.26 5.36
CA ASP A 102 7.75 -5.01 6.22
C ASP A 102 7.08 -6.13 7.02
N ASP A 103 5.75 -6.22 7.02
CA ASP A 103 5.00 -7.30 7.69
C ASP A 103 4.98 -8.62 6.89
N GLY A 104 5.37 -8.56 5.62
CA GLY A 104 5.42 -9.71 4.72
C GLY A 104 4.26 -9.75 3.72
N TYR A 105 4.45 -10.53 2.64
CA TYR A 105 3.53 -10.58 1.49
C TYR A 105 2.09 -11.04 1.82
N SER A 106 1.91 -11.78 2.90
CA SER A 106 0.61 -12.34 3.31
C SER A 106 -0.06 -11.57 4.45
N ALA A 107 0.51 -10.42 4.86
CA ALA A 107 -0.08 -9.57 5.88
C ALA A 107 -1.39 -8.93 5.39
N GLU A 108 -2.33 -8.67 6.30
CA GLU A 108 -3.62 -8.06 5.98
C GLU A 108 -3.44 -6.65 5.43
N GLY A 109 -2.55 -5.87 6.03
CA GLY A 109 -2.34 -4.47 5.65
C GLY A 109 -1.93 -4.27 4.19
N ILE A 110 -1.01 -5.08 3.65
CA ILE A 110 -0.61 -4.98 2.23
C ILE A 110 -1.74 -5.42 1.30
N ASP A 111 -2.48 -6.47 1.69
CA ASP A 111 -3.61 -6.95 0.89
C ASP A 111 -4.71 -5.90 0.79
N MET A 112 -5.02 -5.20 1.88
CA MET A 112 -6.00 -4.11 1.87
C MET A 112 -5.56 -2.91 1.02
N VAL A 113 -4.28 -2.56 0.99
CA VAL A 113 -3.75 -1.56 0.04
C VAL A 113 -4.01 -2.00 -1.40
N VAL A 114 -3.69 -3.24 -1.74
CA VAL A 114 -3.92 -3.80 -3.08
C VAL A 114 -5.39 -3.74 -3.46
N GLN A 115 -6.29 -4.24 -2.60
CA GLN A 115 -7.73 -4.24 -2.85
C GLN A 115 -8.28 -2.81 -3.00
N SER A 116 -7.79 -1.87 -2.21
CA SER A 116 -8.15 -0.47 -2.30
C SER A 116 -7.79 0.14 -3.66
N LEU A 117 -6.57 -0.09 -4.15
CA LEU A 117 -6.12 0.41 -5.46
C LEU A 117 -6.94 -0.20 -6.60
N LEU A 118 -7.22 -1.50 -6.55
CA LEU A 118 -8.04 -2.20 -7.54
C LEU A 118 -9.51 -1.75 -7.55
N ALA A 119 -9.99 -1.16 -6.46
CA ALA A 119 -11.37 -0.66 -6.34
C ALA A 119 -11.56 0.77 -6.90
N PHE A 120 -10.51 1.45 -7.36
CA PHE A 120 -10.65 2.74 -8.02
C PHE A 120 -11.23 2.56 -9.42
N ASP A 121 -12.30 3.29 -9.74
CA ASP A 121 -12.87 3.32 -11.09
C ASP A 121 -11.95 4.10 -12.04
N ARG A 122 -11.38 5.21 -11.57
CA ARG A 122 -10.43 6.07 -12.28
C ARG A 122 -9.50 6.81 -11.30
N PRO A 123 -8.19 6.90 -11.61
CA PRO A 123 -7.54 6.15 -12.72
C PRO A 123 -7.56 4.64 -12.46
N VAL A 124 -7.30 3.87 -13.50
CA VAL A 124 -7.04 2.43 -13.35
C VAL A 124 -5.63 2.26 -12.81
N PHE A 125 -5.46 1.52 -11.72
CA PHE A 125 -4.15 1.17 -11.20
C PHE A 125 -3.70 -0.21 -11.72
N GLU A 126 -2.47 -0.28 -12.22
CA GLU A 126 -1.73 -1.52 -12.46
C GLU A 126 -0.84 -1.80 -11.25
N VAL A 127 -1.25 -2.73 -10.40
CA VAL A 127 -0.58 -3.01 -9.12
C VAL A 127 0.40 -4.15 -9.28
N THR A 128 1.64 -3.95 -8.86
CA THR A 128 2.64 -5.00 -8.69
C THR A 128 3.01 -5.13 -7.24
N VAL A 129 2.95 -6.34 -6.68
CA VAL A 129 3.28 -6.62 -5.28
C VAL A 129 4.61 -7.34 -5.19
N VAL A 130 5.57 -6.72 -4.51
CA VAL A 130 6.84 -7.34 -4.14
C VAL A 130 7.12 -7.02 -2.68
N ALA A 131 7.15 -8.04 -1.82
CA ALA A 131 7.26 -7.85 -0.37
C ALA A 131 8.17 -8.92 0.27
N PRO A 132 8.66 -8.73 1.50
CA PRO A 132 9.41 -9.75 2.21
C PRO A 132 8.62 -11.05 2.37
N LEU A 133 9.34 -12.18 2.35
CA LEU A 133 8.76 -13.51 2.61
C LEU A 133 8.19 -13.63 4.02
N THR A 134 8.81 -12.97 4.98
CA THR A 134 8.45 -13.00 6.41
C THR A 134 8.44 -11.60 6.98
N GLN A 135 7.85 -11.45 8.15
CA GLN A 135 7.81 -10.22 8.92
C GLN A 135 9.25 -9.71 9.23
N GLN A 136 9.50 -8.42 8.98
CA GLN A 136 10.80 -7.74 9.04
C GLN A 136 10.75 -6.39 9.80
N SER A 137 9.82 -6.22 10.74
CA SER A 137 9.71 -4.98 11.52
C SER A 137 11.01 -4.64 12.23
N GLY A 138 11.30 -3.35 12.35
CA GLY A 138 12.49 -2.86 13.05
C GLY A 138 13.80 -2.98 12.26
N GLN A 139 13.74 -3.35 10.97
CA GLN A 139 14.93 -3.50 10.14
C GLN A 139 15.38 -2.20 9.46
N GLY A 140 14.60 -1.14 9.54
CA GLY A 140 14.94 0.15 8.94
C GLY A 140 15.26 0.02 7.44
N GLY A 141 16.30 0.70 7.00
CA GLY A 141 16.81 0.65 5.62
C GLY A 141 17.82 -0.47 5.35
N ASN A 142 17.92 -1.51 6.20
CA ASN A 142 18.82 -2.62 5.99
C ASN A 142 18.54 -3.32 4.67
N PHE A 143 19.62 -3.83 4.04
CA PHE A 143 19.55 -4.61 2.82
C PHE A 143 20.65 -5.68 2.79
N THR A 144 20.44 -6.70 1.98
CA THR A 144 21.37 -7.81 1.77
C THR A 144 22.42 -7.44 0.73
N ASP A 145 23.69 -7.76 0.98
CA ASP A 145 24.72 -7.63 -0.05
C ASP A 145 24.53 -8.68 -1.15
N GLY A 146 24.32 -8.22 -2.38
CA GLY A 146 24.15 -9.07 -3.55
C GLY A 146 22.69 -9.41 -3.88
N PRO A 147 22.47 -10.42 -4.76
CA PRO A 147 21.15 -10.85 -5.17
C PRO A 147 20.40 -11.58 -4.05
N VAL A 148 19.07 -11.41 -4.02
CA VAL A 148 18.19 -12.12 -3.12
C VAL A 148 17.28 -13.09 -3.89
N ASN A 149 16.82 -14.15 -3.23
CA ASN A 149 15.87 -15.08 -3.83
C ASN A 149 14.47 -14.50 -3.79
N ALA A 150 13.68 -14.85 -4.81
CA ALA A 150 12.28 -14.45 -4.87
C ALA A 150 11.41 -15.62 -5.35
N THR A 151 10.18 -15.67 -4.86
CA THR A 151 9.23 -16.75 -5.16
C THR A 151 7.87 -16.14 -5.49
N SER A 152 7.20 -16.66 -6.54
CA SER A 152 5.83 -16.28 -6.86
C SER A 152 4.87 -16.82 -5.80
N VAL A 153 4.04 -15.94 -5.26
CA VAL A 153 3.08 -16.19 -4.20
C VAL A 153 1.77 -15.44 -4.49
N THR A 154 0.84 -15.45 -3.55
CA THR A 154 -0.34 -14.58 -3.59
C THR A 154 -0.51 -13.88 -2.25
N THR A 155 -1.10 -12.69 -2.26
CA THR A 155 -1.53 -12.00 -1.04
C THR A 155 -2.68 -12.75 -0.35
N LEU A 156 -3.16 -12.24 0.76
CA LEU A 156 -4.23 -12.86 1.55
C LEU A 156 -5.52 -13.10 0.73
N SER A 157 -5.92 -12.16 -0.13
CA SER A 157 -7.08 -12.28 -1.02
C SER A 157 -6.82 -13.06 -2.32
N GLY A 158 -5.59 -13.54 -2.53
CA GLY A 158 -5.20 -14.31 -3.71
C GLY A 158 -4.66 -13.47 -4.87
N TYR A 159 -4.36 -12.18 -4.66
CA TYR A 159 -3.73 -11.35 -5.69
C TYR A 159 -2.28 -11.80 -5.95
N PRO A 160 -1.82 -11.87 -7.23
CA PRO A 160 -0.45 -12.27 -7.55
C PRO A 160 0.59 -11.37 -6.88
N ALA A 161 1.59 -11.98 -6.27
CA ALA A 161 2.67 -11.28 -5.56
C ALA A 161 4.00 -12.03 -5.72
N THR A 162 5.08 -11.36 -5.40
CA THR A 162 6.41 -11.94 -5.28
C THR A 162 6.92 -11.76 -3.84
N ALA A 163 7.29 -12.87 -3.21
CA ALA A 163 7.93 -12.87 -1.90
C ALA A 163 9.45 -12.91 -2.05
N VAL A 164 10.16 -12.02 -1.36
CA VAL A 164 11.62 -11.89 -1.39
C VAL A 164 12.21 -12.37 -0.07
N GLU A 165 13.22 -13.25 -0.14
CA GLU A 165 14.01 -13.67 1.03
C GLU A 165 15.01 -12.58 1.42
N GLY A 166 14.53 -11.51 2.05
CA GLY A 166 15.32 -10.34 2.39
C GLY A 166 14.57 -9.32 3.23
N PHE A 167 15.17 -8.16 3.39
CA PHE A 167 14.61 -7.02 4.09
C PHE A 167 13.58 -6.27 3.23
N PRO A 168 12.79 -5.35 3.79
CA PRO A 168 11.85 -4.54 3.02
C PRO A 168 12.50 -3.76 1.88
N ALA A 169 13.68 -3.17 2.13
CA ALA A 169 14.46 -2.50 1.10
C ALA A 169 14.96 -3.48 0.00
N ASP A 170 15.19 -4.76 0.31
CA ASP A 170 15.53 -5.76 -0.70
C ASP A 170 14.39 -6.07 -1.63
N ALA A 171 13.15 -6.06 -1.16
CA ALA A 171 11.98 -6.25 -2.02
C ALA A 171 11.92 -5.17 -3.11
N VAL A 172 12.14 -3.91 -2.75
CA VAL A 172 12.21 -2.79 -3.69
C VAL A 172 13.42 -2.92 -4.63
N ARG A 173 14.60 -3.27 -4.09
CA ARG A 173 15.82 -3.48 -4.89
C ARG A 173 15.68 -4.65 -5.85
N TRP A 174 15.07 -5.75 -5.44
CA TRP A 174 14.81 -6.88 -6.30
C TRP A 174 13.89 -6.47 -7.46
N ALA A 175 12.82 -5.75 -7.18
CA ALA A 175 11.90 -5.26 -8.19
C ALA A 175 12.61 -4.35 -9.21
N LEU A 176 13.35 -3.34 -8.75
CA LEU A 176 13.85 -2.25 -9.59
C LEU A 176 15.27 -2.51 -10.16
N ASP A 177 16.15 -3.18 -9.41
CA ASP A 177 17.58 -3.32 -9.78
C ASP A 177 17.93 -4.73 -10.24
N GLN A 178 17.20 -5.77 -9.83
CA GLN A 178 17.51 -7.16 -10.10
C GLN A 178 16.62 -7.79 -11.19
N GLY A 179 15.85 -6.96 -11.90
CA GLY A 179 15.00 -7.39 -13.00
C GLY A 179 13.69 -8.05 -12.58
N GLY A 180 13.22 -7.75 -11.38
CA GLY A 180 11.94 -8.24 -10.89
C GLY A 180 10.73 -7.68 -11.63
N ILE A 181 10.85 -6.45 -12.14
CA ILE A 181 9.89 -5.80 -13.04
C ILE A 181 10.62 -5.19 -14.22
N ASP A 182 9.94 -5.01 -15.34
CA ASP A 182 10.50 -4.47 -16.60
C ASP A 182 10.03 -3.03 -16.92
N PHE A 183 9.46 -2.36 -15.92
CA PHE A 183 8.98 -0.98 -16.02
C PHE A 183 9.41 -0.17 -14.79
N ILE A 184 9.31 1.14 -14.88
CA ILE A 184 9.48 2.05 -13.75
C ILE A 184 8.07 2.36 -13.21
N PRO A 185 7.75 2.08 -11.93
CA PRO A 185 6.47 2.47 -11.36
C PRO A 185 6.36 4.00 -11.23
N ASP A 186 5.15 4.52 -11.36
CA ASP A 186 4.86 5.94 -11.17
C ASP A 186 5.10 6.36 -9.72
N PHE A 187 4.78 5.48 -8.78
CA PHE A 187 5.14 5.62 -7.36
C PHE A 187 5.13 4.27 -6.64
N VAL A 188 5.62 4.29 -5.40
CA VAL A 188 5.67 3.11 -4.51
C VAL A 188 4.82 3.36 -3.27
N ILE A 189 4.04 2.36 -2.83
CA ILE A 189 3.40 2.35 -1.51
C ILE A 189 4.04 1.23 -0.67
N SER A 190 4.53 1.60 0.50
CA SER A 190 4.99 0.67 1.53
C SER A 190 4.02 0.66 2.71
N GLY A 191 3.41 -0.48 3.00
CA GLY A 191 2.41 -0.65 4.06
C GLY A 191 1.15 -1.40 3.56
N THR A 192 0.02 -1.36 4.31
CA THR A 192 -0.14 -0.68 5.60
C THR A 192 0.58 -1.45 6.69
N ASN A 193 1.44 -0.77 7.42
CA ASN A 193 2.20 -1.34 8.53
C ASN A 193 1.35 -1.58 9.77
N GLU A 194 1.62 -2.67 10.49
CA GLU A 194 1.09 -2.96 11.83
C GLU A 194 1.79 -2.10 12.89
N GLY A 195 1.28 -0.90 13.11
CA GLY A 195 1.81 0.04 14.09
C GLY A 195 2.40 1.32 13.46
N GLN A 196 2.17 2.43 14.12
CA GLN A 196 2.62 3.76 13.66
C GLN A 196 4.14 3.89 13.64
N ASN A 197 4.65 4.71 12.73
CA ASN A 197 6.06 5.04 12.58
C ASN A 197 6.23 6.57 12.74
N LEU A 198 6.19 7.07 13.98
CA LEU A 198 6.19 8.50 14.31
C LEU A 198 7.56 8.99 14.80
N GLY A 199 7.84 10.26 14.54
CA GLY A 199 9.04 10.92 15.05
C GLY A 199 10.31 10.11 14.76
N PRO A 200 11.16 9.82 15.76
CA PRO A 200 12.42 9.11 15.55
C PRO A 200 12.25 7.63 15.14
N PHE A 201 11.06 7.04 15.28
CA PHE A 201 10.84 5.64 14.86
C PHE A 201 10.87 5.43 13.35
N VAL A 202 10.74 6.48 12.53
CA VAL A 202 10.92 6.39 11.07
C VAL A 202 12.28 5.81 10.68
N ASP A 203 13.30 5.96 11.54
CA ASP A 203 14.67 5.54 11.22
C ASP A 203 14.92 4.04 11.44
N VAL A 204 14.08 3.39 12.26
CA VAL A 204 14.12 1.94 12.47
C VAL A 204 12.98 1.20 11.75
N SER A 205 12.07 1.92 11.13
CA SER A 205 10.93 1.38 10.40
C SER A 205 11.35 0.71 9.10
N GLY A 206 10.97 -0.56 8.92
CA GLY A 206 11.13 -1.26 7.65
C GLY A 206 10.21 -0.72 6.56
N THR A 207 9.00 -0.27 6.94
CA THR A 207 8.04 0.38 6.05
C THR A 207 8.63 1.65 5.42
N VAL A 208 9.18 2.55 6.27
CA VAL A 208 9.86 3.77 5.80
C VAL A 208 11.15 3.42 5.05
N GLY A 209 11.88 2.40 5.50
CA GLY A 209 13.10 1.91 4.83
C GLY A 209 12.85 1.45 3.39
N ALA A 210 11.76 0.73 3.13
CA ALA A 210 11.36 0.33 1.79
C ALA A 210 10.96 1.55 0.93
N ALA A 211 10.19 2.49 1.49
CA ALA A 211 9.85 3.73 0.79
C ALA A 211 11.10 4.56 0.44
N ARG A 212 12.06 4.68 1.37
CA ARG A 212 13.37 5.31 1.13
C ARG A 212 14.15 4.60 0.01
N ALA A 213 14.09 3.26 -0.04
CA ALA A 213 14.76 2.49 -1.10
C ALA A 213 14.19 2.81 -2.51
N ALA A 214 12.92 3.14 -2.63
CA ALA A 214 12.34 3.66 -3.88
C ALA A 214 12.76 5.10 -4.15
N ALA A 215 12.70 5.97 -3.15
CA ALA A 215 12.98 7.40 -3.28
C ALA A 215 14.44 7.69 -3.67
N VAL A 216 15.42 6.93 -3.18
CA VAL A 216 16.83 7.04 -3.62
C VAL A 216 17.03 6.61 -5.08
N ARG A 217 16.03 5.96 -5.69
CA ARG A 217 15.96 5.64 -7.14
C ARG A 217 15.12 6.65 -7.93
N ASN A 218 14.83 7.78 -7.30
CA ASN A 218 14.04 8.87 -7.88
C ASN A 218 12.59 8.46 -8.20
N ILE A 219 11.99 7.59 -7.41
CA ILE A 219 10.59 7.18 -7.52
C ILE A 219 9.85 7.70 -6.28
N PRO A 220 8.79 8.52 -6.44
CA PRO A 220 7.98 8.96 -5.32
C PRO A 220 7.48 7.80 -4.47
N ALA A 221 7.47 7.94 -3.16
CA ALA A 221 7.09 6.84 -2.29
C ALA A 221 6.29 7.32 -1.07
N ILE A 222 5.30 6.51 -0.71
CA ILE A 222 4.44 6.66 0.45
C ILE A 222 4.73 5.50 1.40
N ALA A 223 5.00 5.80 2.66
CA ALA A 223 5.01 4.86 3.76
C ALA A 223 3.73 5.07 4.59
N ILE A 224 2.89 4.05 4.72
CA ILE A 224 1.62 4.18 5.45
C ILE A 224 1.52 3.17 6.57
N SER A 225 1.03 3.60 7.73
CA SER A 225 0.98 2.84 8.97
C SER A 225 -0.33 3.09 9.72
N THR A 226 -0.90 2.03 10.30
CA THR A 226 -2.03 2.12 11.24
C THR A 226 -1.55 2.21 12.69
N GLY A 227 -2.43 2.55 13.62
CA GLY A 227 -2.13 2.57 15.05
C GLY A 227 -1.84 1.18 15.60
N PHE A 228 -0.89 1.07 16.53
CA PHE A 228 -0.38 -0.20 17.06
C PHE A 228 -1.38 -0.96 17.95
N ALA A 229 -2.24 -0.24 18.68
CA ALA A 229 -3.05 -0.90 19.70
C ALA A 229 -4.19 -1.76 19.13
N SER A 230 -4.77 -1.41 17.99
CA SER A 230 -5.92 -2.12 17.40
C SER A 230 -5.95 -2.23 15.88
N PHE A 231 -4.90 -1.89 15.17
CA PHE A 231 -4.73 -2.03 13.71
C PHE A 231 -6.00 -1.71 12.89
N ASP A 232 -6.48 -0.46 12.98
CA ASP A 232 -7.65 -0.03 12.21
C ASP A 232 -7.28 0.15 10.73
N TYR A 233 -7.25 -0.95 9.99
CA TYR A 233 -6.92 -0.95 8.58
C TYR A 233 -8.00 -0.25 7.73
N GLU A 234 -9.29 -0.37 8.09
CA GLU A 234 -10.35 0.26 7.31
C GLU A 234 -10.20 1.78 7.32
N ALA A 235 -10.04 2.39 8.50
CA ALA A 235 -9.79 3.83 8.61
C ALA A 235 -8.48 4.24 7.91
N THR A 236 -7.45 3.39 7.97
CA THR A 236 -6.16 3.65 7.31
C THR A 236 -6.29 3.64 5.80
N ILE A 237 -7.06 2.72 5.24
CA ILE A 237 -7.32 2.65 3.80
C ILE A 237 -8.19 3.82 3.31
N ASP A 238 -9.16 4.25 4.10
CA ASP A 238 -9.96 5.44 3.77
C ASP A 238 -9.06 6.70 3.72
N VAL A 239 -8.15 6.85 4.68
CA VAL A 239 -7.14 7.92 4.67
C VAL A 239 -6.21 7.83 3.46
N LEU A 240 -5.75 6.62 3.08
CA LEU A 240 -4.93 6.44 1.87
C LEU A 240 -5.68 6.89 0.61
N ARG A 241 -6.94 6.53 0.50
CA ARG A 241 -7.79 6.92 -0.64
C ARG A 241 -7.97 8.43 -0.71
N ASP A 242 -8.24 9.07 0.42
CA ASP A 242 -8.39 10.52 0.51
C ASP A 242 -7.08 11.23 0.16
N TYR A 243 -5.95 10.71 0.65
CA TYR A 243 -4.62 11.23 0.30
C TYR A 243 -4.36 11.13 -1.21
N LEU A 244 -4.58 9.96 -1.81
CA LEU A 244 -4.42 9.76 -3.25
C LEU A 244 -5.36 10.65 -4.05
N ALA A 245 -6.63 10.79 -3.65
CA ALA A 245 -7.59 11.66 -4.34
C ALA A 245 -7.14 13.14 -4.37
N GLY A 246 -6.44 13.60 -3.34
CA GLY A 246 -5.93 14.97 -3.26
C GLY A 246 -4.54 15.21 -3.86
N ASN A 247 -3.71 14.16 -3.99
CA ASN A 247 -2.29 14.30 -4.31
C ASN A 247 -1.81 13.50 -5.52
N LEU A 248 -2.68 12.72 -6.16
CA LEU A 248 -2.29 11.85 -7.28
C LEU A 248 -1.67 12.62 -8.44
N ASP A 249 -2.25 13.75 -8.83
CA ASP A 249 -1.70 14.59 -9.90
C ASP A 249 -0.26 15.05 -9.58
N THR A 250 0.04 15.32 -8.31
CA THR A 250 1.38 15.70 -7.86
C THR A 250 2.35 14.52 -7.94
N LEU A 251 1.92 13.33 -7.56
CA LEU A 251 2.72 12.11 -7.67
C LEU A 251 3.04 11.79 -9.13
N LEU A 252 2.04 11.89 -10.01
CA LEU A 252 2.17 11.60 -11.43
C LEU A 252 2.91 12.72 -12.22
N ALA A 253 2.93 13.95 -11.71
CA ALA A 253 3.71 15.03 -12.31
C ALA A 253 5.23 14.89 -12.07
N HIS A 254 5.65 13.89 -11.27
CA HIS A 254 7.08 13.63 -11.05
C HIS A 254 7.74 13.09 -12.32
N GLU A 255 8.71 13.83 -12.84
CA GLU A 255 9.45 13.40 -14.03
C GLU A 255 10.48 12.31 -13.66
N ALA A 256 10.49 11.22 -14.41
CA ALA A 256 11.41 10.11 -14.20
C ALA A 256 12.88 10.60 -14.15
N GLY A 257 13.60 10.20 -13.11
CA GLY A 257 14.99 10.59 -12.88
C GLY A 257 15.18 11.92 -12.17
N THR A 258 14.12 12.66 -11.87
CA THR A 258 14.20 13.83 -10.99
C THR A 258 14.43 13.38 -9.55
N PRO A 259 15.37 14.01 -8.79
CA PRO A 259 15.61 13.62 -7.41
C PRO A 259 14.38 13.76 -6.50
N VAL A 260 14.03 12.72 -5.78
CA VAL A 260 13.04 12.74 -4.70
C VAL A 260 13.75 13.15 -3.41
N ALA A 261 13.29 14.19 -2.75
CA ALA A 261 13.95 14.73 -1.55
C ALA A 261 13.50 14.05 -0.26
N THR A 262 12.25 13.58 -0.21
CA THR A 262 11.64 12.96 0.98
C THR A 262 10.68 11.85 0.56
N VAL A 263 10.42 10.90 1.45
CA VAL A 263 9.25 10.04 1.35
C VAL A 263 8.08 10.70 2.10
N ILE A 264 6.86 10.35 1.73
CA ILE A 264 5.67 10.76 2.47
C ILE A 264 5.36 9.67 3.49
N SER A 265 5.42 10.00 4.78
CA SER A 265 4.99 9.10 5.86
C SER A 265 3.58 9.48 6.30
N ILE A 266 2.65 8.52 6.26
CA ILE A 266 1.27 8.68 6.70
C ILE A 266 1.04 7.75 7.88
N ASN A 267 0.64 8.32 9.02
CA ASN A 267 0.35 7.55 10.23
C ASN A 267 -1.09 7.82 10.66
N VAL A 268 -1.89 6.76 10.73
CA VAL A 268 -3.33 6.85 11.01
C VAL A 268 -3.61 6.27 12.39
N PRO A 269 -4.19 7.06 13.32
CA PRO A 269 -4.47 6.56 14.65
C PRO A 269 -5.61 5.54 14.64
N SER A 270 -5.48 4.52 15.50
CA SER A 270 -6.61 3.66 15.86
C SER A 270 -7.39 4.33 16.99
N CYS A 271 -8.64 4.69 16.71
CA CYS A 271 -9.47 5.48 17.62
C CYS A 271 -10.19 4.60 18.64
N SER A 272 -9.92 4.80 19.94
CA SER A 272 -10.71 4.21 21.02
C SER A 272 -12.07 4.90 21.23
N ALA A 273 -12.18 6.15 20.78
CA ALA A 273 -13.41 6.94 20.78
C ALA A 273 -13.35 7.96 19.63
N GLY A 274 -14.49 8.25 19.02
CA GLY A 274 -14.57 9.13 17.85
C GLY A 274 -14.09 8.44 16.56
N GLU A 275 -13.78 9.25 15.58
CA GLU A 275 -13.29 8.84 14.26
C GLU A 275 -12.00 9.62 13.95
N VAL A 276 -11.20 9.12 12.99
CA VAL A 276 -10.01 9.83 12.50
C VAL A 276 -10.44 11.23 12.02
N ARG A 277 -9.79 12.27 12.52
CA ARG A 277 -10.18 13.67 12.33
C ARG A 277 -9.79 14.26 10.99
N GLY A 278 -9.30 13.42 10.07
CA GLY A 278 -8.82 13.79 8.75
C GLY A 278 -7.30 13.91 8.68
N LEU A 279 -6.82 14.24 7.48
CA LEU A 279 -5.40 14.39 7.17
C LEU A 279 -4.88 15.77 7.62
N VAL A 280 -3.66 15.80 8.15
CA VAL A 280 -2.95 17.05 8.45
C VAL A 280 -1.48 16.93 8.04
N ASP A 281 -1.01 17.92 7.28
CA ASP A 281 0.40 18.05 6.93
C ASP A 281 1.17 18.67 8.10
N VAL A 282 2.13 17.93 8.62
CA VAL A 282 2.93 18.34 9.79
C VAL A 282 4.38 17.92 9.62
N PRO A 283 5.35 18.60 10.22
CA PRO A 283 6.73 18.15 10.25
C PRO A 283 6.87 16.86 11.06
N LEU A 284 7.97 16.14 10.82
CA LEU A 284 8.35 14.99 11.63
C LEU A 284 8.76 15.45 13.04
N GLY A 285 8.23 14.78 14.06
CA GLY A 285 8.59 15.02 15.46
C GLY A 285 10.01 14.55 15.79
N THR A 286 10.61 15.14 16.80
CA THR A 286 11.98 14.80 17.23
C THR A 286 12.02 13.84 18.43
N ASP A 287 10.91 13.70 19.14
CA ASP A 287 10.74 12.80 20.27
C ASP A 287 9.26 12.42 20.45
N LEU A 288 8.97 11.49 21.36
CA LEU A 288 7.61 11.01 21.59
C LEU A 288 6.79 11.88 22.57
N GLN A 289 7.34 12.95 23.10
CA GLN A 289 6.67 13.94 23.94
C GLN A 289 5.92 13.35 25.15
N GLY A 290 6.30 12.16 25.58
CA GLY A 290 5.70 11.47 26.74
C GLY A 290 4.37 10.76 26.45
N PHE A 291 3.94 10.69 25.19
CA PHE A 291 2.79 9.85 24.79
C PHE A 291 3.09 8.36 24.98
N ASP A 292 2.08 7.58 25.35
CA ASP A 292 2.14 6.13 25.38
C ASP A 292 2.00 5.58 23.96
N TYR A 293 3.11 5.11 23.43
CA TYR A 293 3.18 4.63 22.04
C TYR A 293 2.30 3.41 21.75
N GLY A 294 1.95 2.61 22.76
CA GLY A 294 1.14 1.41 22.64
C GLY A 294 -0.35 1.63 22.94
N ALA A 295 -0.78 2.85 23.25
CA ALA A 295 -2.17 3.13 23.56
C ALA A 295 -3.00 3.47 22.32
N ASP A 296 -4.29 3.09 22.36
CA ASP A 296 -5.29 3.61 21.43
C ASP A 296 -5.50 5.12 21.66
N VAL A 297 -5.89 5.82 20.62
CA VAL A 297 -6.05 7.27 20.62
C VAL A 297 -7.51 7.66 20.89
N ASP A 298 -7.73 8.63 21.77
CA ASP A 298 -9.03 9.31 21.88
C ASP A 298 -9.14 10.38 20.79
N CYS A 299 -9.78 10.01 19.68
CA CYS A 299 -9.97 10.91 18.53
C CYS A 299 -11.04 12.00 18.77
N THR A 300 -11.68 12.05 19.95
CA THR A 300 -12.55 13.18 20.37
C THR A 300 -11.76 14.35 20.98
N ASN A 301 -10.43 14.24 21.06
CA ASN A 301 -9.54 15.28 21.60
C ASN A 301 -9.78 16.61 20.88
N PRO A 302 -10.00 17.75 21.60
CA PRO A 302 -10.34 19.03 20.98
C PRO A 302 -9.14 19.78 20.40
N ALA A 303 -7.90 19.29 20.51
CA ALA A 303 -6.71 19.95 19.96
C ALA A 303 -6.87 20.19 18.43
N GLU A 304 -6.60 21.43 17.97
CA GLU A 304 -6.87 21.82 16.58
C GLU A 304 -5.62 22.01 15.73
N SER A 305 -4.47 22.21 16.33
CA SER A 305 -3.24 22.57 15.59
C SER A 305 -2.05 21.79 16.14
N PRO A 306 -1.87 20.52 15.74
CA PRO A 306 -0.70 19.75 16.14
C PRO A 306 0.57 20.35 15.55
N ALA A 307 1.68 20.31 16.31
CA ALA A 307 2.95 20.89 15.89
C ALA A 307 3.79 19.94 15.03
N ASP A 308 3.56 18.62 15.15
CA ASP A 308 4.29 17.56 14.48
C ASP A 308 3.45 16.27 14.37
N ASP A 309 4.00 15.24 13.75
CA ASP A 309 3.33 13.97 13.50
C ASP A 309 2.94 13.23 14.78
N VAL A 310 3.74 13.35 15.83
CA VAL A 310 3.45 12.73 17.13
C VAL A 310 2.21 13.38 17.75
N GLN A 311 2.15 14.70 17.81
CA GLN A 311 0.96 15.40 18.33
C GLN A 311 -0.26 15.17 17.43
N ALA A 312 -0.09 15.20 16.11
CA ALA A 312 -1.19 14.95 15.18
C ALA A 312 -1.83 13.59 15.44
N PHE A 313 -1.03 12.54 15.46
CA PHE A 313 -1.48 11.18 15.70
C PHE A 313 -2.21 11.04 17.04
N PHE A 314 -1.57 11.44 18.16
CA PHE A 314 -2.16 11.29 19.49
C PHE A 314 -3.30 12.27 19.81
N THR A 315 -3.61 13.18 18.90
CA THR A 315 -4.82 14.02 18.96
C THR A 315 -5.88 13.61 17.94
N GLY A 316 -5.72 12.45 17.29
CA GLY A 316 -6.73 11.83 16.44
C GLY A 316 -6.67 12.21 14.96
N PHE A 317 -5.63 12.90 14.48
CA PHE A 317 -5.44 13.20 13.07
C PHE A 317 -4.57 12.13 12.40
N ALA A 318 -4.85 11.86 11.13
CA ALA A 318 -3.90 11.17 10.27
C ALA A 318 -2.75 12.14 9.92
N ALA A 319 -1.57 11.87 10.46
CA ALA A 319 -0.38 12.69 10.25
C ALA A 319 0.26 12.39 8.90
N VAL A 320 0.47 13.42 8.08
CA VAL A 320 1.21 13.35 6.82
C VAL A 320 2.51 14.12 6.99
N SER A 321 3.65 13.43 6.91
CA SER A 321 4.96 14.03 7.20
C SER A 321 5.98 13.76 6.11
N PRO A 322 6.63 14.81 5.56
CA PRO A 322 7.79 14.62 4.71
C PRO A 322 8.96 14.09 5.53
N THR A 323 9.39 12.86 5.23
CA THR A 323 10.41 12.14 5.96
C THR A 323 11.71 12.11 5.17
N PRO A 324 12.85 12.53 5.74
CA PRO A 324 14.15 12.53 5.06
C PRO A 324 14.56 11.14 4.57
N LEU A 325 15.36 11.09 3.48
CA LEU A 325 15.87 9.84 2.93
C LEU A 325 16.97 9.22 3.82
N GLU A 326 17.74 10.06 4.46
CA GLU A 326 18.79 9.63 5.39
C GLU A 326 18.25 9.62 6.82
N PRO A 327 18.58 8.60 7.63
CA PRO A 327 18.29 8.61 9.05
C PRO A 327 18.90 9.83 9.75
N ALA A 328 18.27 10.27 10.83
CA ALA A 328 18.81 11.34 11.66
C ALA A 328 20.19 10.94 12.22
N PRO A 329 21.18 11.85 12.26
CA PRO A 329 22.47 11.55 12.87
C PRO A 329 22.28 11.14 14.33
N VAL A 330 22.81 9.97 14.70
CA VAL A 330 22.86 9.55 16.11
C VAL A 330 23.79 10.49 16.88
N GLY A 331 23.23 11.26 17.84
CA GLY A 331 23.93 12.23 18.66
C GLY A 331 24.79 11.59 19.77
#